data_8eb853483c7ccb9657f737a9939b4568
#
_entry.id   8eb853483c7ccb9657f737a9939b4568
#
_cell.length_a   1.000
_cell.length_b   1.000
_cell.length_c   1.000
_cell.angle_alpha   90.00
_cell.angle_beta   90.00
_cell.angle_gamma   90.00
#
_symmetry.space_group_name_H-M   'P 1'
#
loop_
_entity.id
_entity.type
_entity.pdbx_description
1 polymer ?
#
loop_
_entity_poly.entity_id
_entity_poly.type
_entity_poly.pdbx_seq_one_letter_code
_entity_poly.pdbx_strand_id
1 'polypeptide(L)'
;GLVYGSDEIWNLDNSYFQDGLFWGENETLPKIAYAVSVGAVDEQRICANNSFKNSINDFNRILVRDTRTHNIVKKITNISNDMVCDPTMLIPVDRMSESINPLKYKYLLVYTYGIDAPLINQIKRFATEHDLKIVSVFFWHIWADQVIECSALQFSTYIKNAEYVFTT
;
A
#
# COMPACT_ATOMS: atom_id res chain seq x y z
N GLY A 1 -23.11 5.68 -5.75
CA GLY A 1 -21.84 5.99 -6.38
C GLY A 1 -20.74 5.03 -5.93
N LEU A 2 -19.64 5.04 -6.62
CA LEU A 2 -18.47 4.18 -6.39
C LEU A 2 -17.29 5.01 -5.93
N VAL A 3 -16.46 4.42 -5.07
CA VAL A 3 -15.18 4.97 -4.63
C VAL A 3 -14.08 4.01 -5.10
N TYR A 4 -13.12 4.53 -5.86
CA TYR A 4 -11.93 3.81 -6.35
C TYR A 4 -10.72 4.24 -5.53
N GLY A 5 -9.99 3.31 -5.03
CA GLY A 5 -8.77 3.57 -4.25
C GLY A 5 -8.82 2.93 -2.88
N SER A 6 -7.82 3.03 -2.14
CA SER A 6 -6.56 3.76 -2.40
C SER A 6 -5.57 2.87 -3.17
N ASP A 7 -4.28 3.09 -2.94
CA ASP A 7 -3.17 2.31 -3.47
C ASP A 7 -2.86 2.55 -4.95
N GLU A 8 -1.92 1.79 -5.47
CA GLU A 8 -1.44 1.84 -6.87
C GLU A 8 -2.39 1.13 -7.85
N ILE A 9 -3.70 1.27 -7.64
CA ILE A 9 -4.70 0.59 -8.48
C ILE A 9 -4.71 1.07 -9.94
N TRP A 10 -4.03 2.19 -10.24
CA TRP A 10 -3.81 2.69 -11.59
C TRP A 10 -2.42 2.36 -12.14
N ASN A 11 -1.69 1.46 -11.49
CA ASN A 11 -0.41 0.96 -11.97
C ASN A 11 -0.61 -0.10 -13.07
N LEU A 12 -0.57 0.33 -14.33
CA LEU A 12 -0.76 -0.53 -15.49
C LEU A 12 0.37 -1.56 -15.72
N ASP A 13 1.49 -1.46 -14.98
CA ASP A 13 2.56 -2.45 -15.00
C ASP A 13 2.32 -3.59 -14.00
N ASN A 14 1.43 -3.39 -13.03
CA ASN A 14 1.04 -4.41 -12.07
C ASN A 14 -0.05 -5.31 -12.67
N SER A 15 0.25 -6.61 -12.82
CA SER A 15 -0.66 -7.59 -13.41
C SER A 15 -2.01 -7.72 -12.68
N TYR A 16 -2.05 -7.37 -11.40
CA TYR A 16 -3.30 -7.38 -10.62
C TYR A 16 -4.24 -6.23 -10.96
N PHE A 17 -3.73 -5.13 -11.52
CA PHE A 17 -4.49 -3.89 -11.76
C PHE A 17 -4.65 -3.56 -13.25
N GLN A 18 -4.46 -4.52 -14.13
CA GLN A 18 -4.58 -4.30 -15.58
C GLN A 18 -6.03 -4.37 -16.12
N ASP A 19 -6.98 -4.73 -15.27
CA ASP A 19 -8.39 -4.81 -15.64
C ASP A 19 -9.05 -3.41 -15.57
N GLY A 20 -9.87 -3.10 -16.56
CA GLY A 20 -10.68 -1.87 -16.64
C GLY A 20 -11.56 -1.61 -15.40
N LEU A 21 -11.83 -2.65 -14.63
CA LEU A 21 -12.54 -2.54 -13.36
C LEU A 21 -11.86 -1.53 -12.40
N PHE A 22 -10.52 -1.47 -12.39
CA PHE A 22 -9.77 -0.59 -11.47
C PHE A 22 -9.81 0.88 -11.84
N TRP A 23 -10.19 1.22 -13.05
CA TRP A 23 -10.43 2.61 -13.49
C TRP A 23 -11.87 2.86 -13.96
N GLY A 24 -12.79 1.97 -13.61
CA GLY A 24 -14.22 2.14 -13.84
C GLY A 24 -14.61 2.14 -15.32
N GLU A 25 -13.96 1.30 -16.14
CA GLU A 25 -14.31 1.12 -17.54
C GLU A 25 -15.73 0.57 -17.66
N ASN A 26 -16.53 1.18 -18.54
CA ASN A 26 -17.96 0.87 -18.74
C ASN A 26 -18.86 1.08 -17.51
N GLU A 27 -18.39 1.74 -16.46
CA GLU A 27 -19.19 2.04 -15.28
C GLU A 27 -20.00 3.32 -15.48
N THR A 28 -21.31 3.24 -15.22
CA THR A 28 -22.24 4.35 -15.43
C THR A 28 -22.63 5.08 -14.14
N LEU A 29 -22.31 4.50 -12.98
CA LEU A 29 -22.59 5.13 -11.69
C LEU A 29 -21.63 6.31 -11.42
N PRO A 30 -22.09 7.34 -10.68
CA PRO A 30 -21.19 8.38 -10.21
C PRO A 30 -19.99 7.79 -9.48
N LYS A 31 -18.77 8.20 -9.88
CA LYS A 31 -17.52 7.63 -9.35
C LYS A 31 -16.52 8.70 -8.95
N ILE A 32 -15.84 8.45 -7.84
CA ILE A 32 -14.73 9.28 -7.37
C ILE A 32 -13.49 8.40 -7.16
N ALA A 33 -12.32 8.96 -7.38
CA ALA A 33 -11.06 8.33 -7.01
C ALA A 33 -10.54 8.98 -5.71
N TYR A 34 -10.12 8.17 -4.74
CA TYR A 34 -9.56 8.65 -3.48
C TYR A 34 -8.21 8.01 -3.19
N ALA A 35 -7.18 8.86 -3.05
CA ALA A 35 -5.82 8.48 -2.74
C ALA A 35 -5.22 7.41 -3.71
N VAL A 36 -5.63 7.45 -4.98
CA VAL A 36 -5.12 6.55 -6.02
C VAL A 36 -3.71 6.93 -6.43
N SER A 37 -2.96 5.93 -6.92
CA SER A 37 -1.61 6.11 -7.47
C SER A 37 -1.45 5.31 -8.76
N VAL A 38 -0.64 5.85 -9.67
CA VAL A 38 -0.15 5.13 -10.86
C VAL A 38 1.15 4.35 -10.56
N GLY A 39 1.69 4.49 -9.36
CA GLY A 39 2.96 3.87 -8.98
C GLY A 39 4.14 4.32 -9.84
N ALA A 40 5.01 3.36 -10.16
CA ALA A 40 6.21 3.61 -10.97
C ALA A 40 6.02 3.38 -12.48
N VAL A 41 4.80 3.15 -12.95
CA VAL A 41 4.50 2.87 -14.36
C VAL A 41 5.04 3.97 -15.30
N ASP A 42 5.46 3.58 -16.51
CA ASP A 42 5.91 4.54 -17.51
C ASP A 42 4.76 5.48 -17.91
N GLU A 43 5.03 6.79 -17.80
CA GLU A 43 4.08 7.84 -18.18
C GLU A 43 3.59 7.70 -19.62
N GLN A 44 4.47 7.33 -20.55
CA GLN A 44 4.09 7.14 -21.96
C GLN A 44 3.05 6.01 -22.11
N ARG A 45 3.20 4.95 -21.34
CA ARG A 45 2.25 3.82 -21.35
C ARG A 45 0.86 4.25 -20.86
N ILE A 46 0.78 5.05 -19.82
CA ILE A 46 -0.50 5.60 -19.33
C ILE A 46 -1.09 6.54 -20.37
N CYS A 47 -0.31 7.46 -20.90
CA CYS A 47 -0.76 8.43 -21.89
C CYS A 47 -1.21 7.77 -23.20
N ALA A 48 -0.67 6.61 -23.54
CA ALA A 48 -1.06 5.84 -24.72
C ALA A 48 -2.32 4.98 -24.51
N ASN A 49 -2.71 4.70 -23.26
CA ASN A 49 -3.88 3.86 -22.97
C ASN A 49 -5.18 4.67 -23.09
N ASN A 50 -5.86 4.52 -24.23
CA ASN A 50 -7.08 5.27 -24.51
C ASN A 50 -8.27 4.81 -23.65
N SER A 51 -8.38 3.51 -23.32
CA SER A 51 -9.41 3.01 -22.42
C SER A 51 -9.30 3.67 -21.05
N PHE A 52 -8.12 3.65 -20.45
CA PHE A 52 -7.84 4.31 -19.18
C PHE A 52 -8.18 5.82 -19.22
N LYS A 53 -7.68 6.55 -20.22
CA LYS A 53 -7.94 8.00 -20.36
C LYS A 53 -9.44 8.32 -20.50
N ASN A 54 -10.17 7.55 -21.28
CA ASN A 54 -11.60 7.76 -21.47
C ASN A 54 -12.33 7.54 -20.14
N SER A 55 -12.05 6.43 -19.46
CA SER A 55 -12.72 6.07 -18.23
C SER A 55 -12.47 7.05 -17.07
N ILE A 56 -11.23 7.57 -16.94
CA ILE A 56 -10.94 8.54 -15.87
C ILE A 56 -11.56 9.91 -16.13
N ASN A 57 -11.86 10.27 -17.38
CA ASN A 57 -12.58 11.52 -17.70
C ASN A 57 -14.06 11.48 -17.29
N ASP A 58 -14.59 10.30 -16.94
CA ASP A 58 -15.95 10.13 -16.44
C ASP A 58 -16.03 10.19 -14.90
N PHE A 59 -14.91 10.39 -14.20
CA PHE A 59 -14.93 10.57 -12.76
C PHE A 59 -15.50 11.94 -12.37
N ASN A 60 -16.32 11.94 -11.33
CA ASN A 60 -16.83 13.20 -10.75
C ASN A 60 -15.75 13.97 -10.00
N ARG A 61 -14.78 13.26 -9.41
CA ARG A 61 -13.63 13.83 -8.71
C ARG A 61 -12.48 12.83 -8.67
N ILE A 62 -11.26 13.36 -8.76
CA ILE A 62 -10.04 12.58 -8.65
C ILE A 62 -9.19 13.19 -7.52
N LEU A 63 -8.88 12.36 -6.52
CA LEU A 63 -8.00 12.70 -5.42
C LEU A 63 -6.85 11.70 -5.43
N VAL A 64 -5.62 12.17 -5.49
CA VAL A 64 -4.41 11.37 -5.66
C VAL A 64 -3.50 11.48 -4.44
N ARG A 65 -2.65 10.47 -4.19
CA ARG A 65 -1.79 10.50 -3.00
C ARG A 65 -0.34 10.91 -3.26
N ASP A 66 0.06 11.08 -4.52
CA ASP A 66 1.44 11.43 -4.86
C ASP A 66 1.55 12.40 -6.02
N THR A 67 2.67 13.13 -6.06
CA THR A 67 2.95 14.17 -7.05
C THR A 67 3.06 13.62 -8.47
N ARG A 68 3.58 12.39 -8.64
CA ARG A 68 3.70 11.77 -9.97
C ARG A 68 2.32 11.54 -10.58
N THR A 69 1.43 10.91 -9.82
CA THR A 69 0.05 10.68 -10.24
C THR A 69 -0.69 11.99 -10.52
N HIS A 70 -0.52 13.00 -9.64
CA HIS A 70 -1.09 14.32 -9.85
C HIS A 70 -0.69 14.91 -11.21
N ASN A 71 0.59 14.88 -11.54
CA ASN A 71 1.09 15.44 -12.78
C ASN A 71 0.62 14.68 -14.02
N ILE A 72 0.54 13.35 -13.95
CA ILE A 72 0.06 12.51 -15.05
C ILE A 72 -1.44 12.75 -15.29
N VAL A 73 -2.24 12.70 -14.24
CA VAL A 73 -3.69 12.93 -14.32
C VAL A 73 -3.98 14.31 -14.92
N LYS A 74 -3.25 15.34 -14.52
CA LYS A 74 -3.40 16.71 -15.06
C LYS A 74 -3.10 16.79 -16.56
N LYS A 75 -2.28 15.90 -17.11
CA LYS A 75 -1.97 15.88 -18.55
C LYS A 75 -3.03 15.17 -19.39
N ILE A 76 -3.75 14.20 -18.82
CA ILE A 76 -4.62 13.29 -19.56
C ILE A 76 -6.11 13.51 -19.28
N THR A 77 -6.47 14.35 -18.34
CA THR A 77 -7.87 14.72 -18.05
C THR A 77 -8.00 16.21 -17.71
N ASN A 78 -9.19 16.76 -17.97
CA ASN A 78 -9.56 18.12 -17.58
C ASN A 78 -10.19 18.17 -16.16
N ILE A 79 -10.35 17.02 -15.50
CA ILE A 79 -10.90 16.97 -14.16
C ILE A 79 -9.86 17.52 -13.19
N SER A 80 -10.30 18.43 -12.31
CA SER A 80 -9.46 18.90 -11.22
C SER A 80 -9.06 17.73 -10.32
N ASN A 81 -7.78 17.62 -10.02
CA ASN A 81 -7.27 16.63 -9.10
C ASN A 81 -6.47 17.31 -7.98
N ASP A 82 -6.74 16.91 -6.75
CA ASP A 82 -6.08 17.40 -5.55
C ASP A 82 -5.27 16.27 -4.89
N MET A 83 -4.21 16.65 -4.19
CA MET A 83 -3.45 15.69 -3.39
C MET A 83 -4.09 15.52 -2.02
N VAL A 84 -4.20 14.25 -1.60
CA VAL A 84 -4.74 13.86 -0.30
C VAL A 84 -3.80 12.84 0.36
N CYS A 85 -3.93 12.69 1.67
CA CYS A 85 -3.21 11.62 2.37
C CYS A 85 -3.85 10.25 2.10
N ASP A 86 -3.05 9.19 2.27
CA ASP A 86 -3.56 7.83 2.26
C ASP A 86 -4.64 7.66 3.34
N PRO A 87 -5.73 6.88 3.09
CA PRO A 87 -6.82 6.70 4.05
C PRO A 87 -6.36 6.12 5.39
N THR A 88 -5.25 5.40 5.44
CA THR A 88 -4.67 4.92 6.71
C THR A 88 -4.26 6.05 7.64
N MET A 89 -4.02 7.26 7.11
CA MET A 89 -3.71 8.45 7.89
C MET A 89 -4.93 9.16 8.47
N LEU A 90 -6.14 8.77 8.07
CA LEU A 90 -7.38 9.41 8.51
C LEU A 90 -7.88 8.89 9.86
N ILE A 91 -7.41 7.72 10.28
CA ILE A 91 -7.83 7.08 11.52
C ILE A 91 -6.64 6.99 12.46
N PRO A 92 -6.75 7.49 13.71
CA PRO A 92 -5.71 7.33 14.70
C PRO A 92 -5.39 5.85 14.94
N VAL A 93 -4.12 5.50 15.01
CA VAL A 93 -3.63 4.11 15.20
C VAL A 93 -4.28 3.44 16.41
N ASP A 94 -4.54 4.19 17.47
CA ASP A 94 -5.20 3.66 18.68
C ASP A 94 -6.63 3.14 18.42
N ARG A 95 -7.30 3.66 17.39
CA ARG A 95 -8.63 3.19 16.96
C ARG A 95 -8.56 2.01 15.97
N MET A 96 -7.37 1.74 15.44
CA MET A 96 -7.12 0.65 14.48
C MET A 96 -6.51 -0.58 15.15
N SER A 97 -6.33 -0.58 16.46
CA SER A 97 -5.73 -1.68 17.19
C SER A 97 -6.79 -2.55 17.87
N GLU A 98 -6.59 -3.84 17.81
CA GLU A 98 -7.40 -4.84 18.52
C GLU A 98 -6.61 -5.36 19.72
N SER A 99 -7.31 -5.69 20.82
CA SER A 99 -6.67 -6.29 21.98
C SER A 99 -6.19 -7.70 21.63
N ILE A 100 -4.87 -7.89 21.66
CA ILE A 100 -4.22 -9.20 21.52
C ILE A 100 -3.35 -9.45 22.75
N ASN A 101 -3.04 -10.72 23.00
CA ASN A 101 -2.01 -11.05 23.98
C ASN A 101 -0.65 -10.58 23.43
N PRO A 102 0.02 -9.62 24.09
CA PRO A 102 1.30 -9.13 23.64
C PRO A 102 2.35 -10.25 23.69
N LEU A 103 3.29 -10.21 22.77
CA LEU A 103 4.47 -11.06 22.83
C LEU A 103 5.27 -10.70 24.10
N LYS A 104 5.74 -11.72 24.83
CA LYS A 104 6.43 -11.52 26.13
C LYS A 104 7.92 -11.23 25.98
N TYR A 105 8.36 -10.85 24.80
CA TYR A 105 9.75 -10.55 24.48
C TYR A 105 9.83 -9.34 23.54
N LYS A 106 10.96 -8.70 23.50
CA LYS A 106 11.27 -7.62 22.57
C LYS A 106 11.46 -8.19 21.16
N TYR A 107 10.97 -7.49 20.16
CA TYR A 107 11.07 -7.99 18.79
C TYR A 107 11.24 -6.89 17.74
N LEU A 108 11.90 -7.30 16.66
CA LEU A 108 11.91 -6.64 15.37
C LEU A 108 10.81 -7.26 14.50
N LEU A 109 9.80 -6.46 14.16
CA LEU A 109 8.75 -6.89 13.24
C LEU A 109 9.24 -6.76 11.81
N VAL A 110 9.05 -7.82 11.01
CA VAL A 110 9.40 -7.85 9.58
C VAL A 110 8.13 -8.01 8.76
N TYR A 111 7.90 -7.06 7.88
CA TYR A 111 6.81 -7.07 6.91
C TYR A 111 7.37 -6.75 5.53
N THR A 112 7.67 -7.78 4.75
CA THR A 112 8.25 -7.66 3.40
C THR A 112 7.95 -8.89 2.56
N TYR A 113 7.89 -8.72 1.24
CA TYR A 113 7.66 -9.85 0.32
C TYR A 113 8.89 -10.75 0.20
N GLY A 114 9.92 -10.27 -0.40
CA GLY A 114 11.15 -11.01 -0.62
C GLY A 114 12.36 -10.09 -0.52
N ILE A 115 13.39 -10.58 0.15
CA ILE A 115 14.63 -9.88 0.32
C ILE A 115 15.79 -10.83 0.05
N ASP A 116 16.93 -10.26 -0.35
CA ASP A 116 18.13 -11.01 -0.64
C ASP A 116 18.89 -11.46 0.63
N ALA A 117 19.77 -12.43 0.46
CA ALA A 117 20.54 -12.97 1.57
C ALA A 117 21.42 -11.94 2.30
N PRO A 118 22.08 -10.97 1.63
CA PRO A 118 22.82 -9.90 2.29
C PRO A 118 21.97 -9.10 3.26
N LEU A 119 20.76 -8.73 2.87
CA LEU A 119 19.84 -7.95 3.71
C LEU A 119 19.30 -8.78 4.87
N ILE A 120 18.96 -10.07 4.64
CA ILE A 120 18.61 -11.01 5.71
C ILE A 120 19.71 -11.07 6.78
N ASN A 121 20.97 -11.16 6.35
CA ASN A 121 22.10 -11.20 7.29
C ASN A 121 22.25 -9.90 8.08
N GLN A 122 21.97 -8.74 7.48
CA GLN A 122 21.94 -7.45 8.19
C GLN A 122 20.83 -7.40 9.23
N ILE A 123 19.62 -7.86 8.88
CA ILE A 123 18.48 -7.92 9.80
C ILE A 123 18.80 -8.83 10.99
N LYS A 124 19.37 -10.02 10.74
CA LYS A 124 19.75 -10.96 11.80
C LYS A 124 20.82 -10.39 12.73
N ARG A 125 21.85 -9.73 12.16
CA ARG A 125 22.87 -9.07 12.94
C ARG A 125 22.28 -7.96 13.81
N PHE A 126 21.45 -7.09 13.25
CA PHE A 126 20.78 -6.03 13.98
C PHE A 126 19.93 -6.60 15.14
N ALA A 127 19.12 -7.62 14.88
CA ALA A 127 18.31 -8.27 15.91
C ALA A 127 19.17 -8.84 17.05
N THR A 128 20.31 -9.48 16.71
CA THR A 128 21.26 -10.02 17.71
C THR A 128 21.90 -8.91 18.54
N GLU A 129 22.35 -7.84 17.91
CA GLU A 129 23.00 -6.70 18.57
C GLU A 129 22.05 -5.98 19.55
N HIS A 130 20.74 -6.04 19.34
CA HIS A 130 19.71 -5.38 20.14
C HIS A 130 18.90 -6.34 21.03
N ASP A 131 19.29 -7.61 21.11
CA ASP A 131 18.58 -8.66 21.88
C ASP A 131 17.10 -8.76 21.52
N LEU A 132 16.81 -8.84 20.21
CA LEU A 132 15.47 -8.89 19.65
C LEU A 132 15.19 -10.27 19.03
N LYS A 133 13.96 -10.73 19.16
CA LYS A 133 13.42 -11.78 18.31
C LYS A 133 12.97 -11.21 16.97
N ILE A 134 13.14 -11.95 15.90
CA ILE A 134 12.63 -11.57 14.58
C ILE A 134 11.25 -12.18 14.40
N VAL A 135 10.24 -11.31 14.26
CA VAL A 135 8.85 -11.71 14.06
C VAL A 135 8.40 -11.28 12.67
N SER A 136 8.11 -12.25 11.81
CA SER A 136 7.54 -12.01 10.49
C SER A 136 6.02 -12.04 10.54
N VAL A 137 5.36 -11.14 9.83
CA VAL A 137 3.91 -11.07 9.77
C VAL A 137 3.45 -11.26 8.32
N PHE A 138 2.47 -12.14 8.10
CA PHE A 138 1.88 -12.57 6.83
C PHE A 138 2.81 -13.35 5.90
N PHE A 139 4.09 -12.99 5.84
CA PHE A 139 5.05 -13.63 4.94
C PHE A 139 5.82 -14.73 5.65
N TRP A 140 5.86 -15.92 5.03
CA TRP A 140 6.55 -17.09 5.57
C TRP A 140 8.06 -16.97 5.37
N HIS A 141 8.72 -16.30 6.30
CA HIS A 141 10.17 -16.21 6.33
C HIS A 141 10.76 -17.26 7.27
N ILE A 142 11.29 -18.35 6.69
CA ILE A 142 11.90 -19.48 7.46
C ILE A 142 13.10 -19.04 8.32
N TRP A 143 13.65 -17.86 8.06
CA TRP A 143 14.77 -17.28 8.80
C TRP A 143 14.34 -16.42 10.00
N ALA A 144 13.06 -16.15 10.14
CA ALA A 144 12.50 -15.47 11.32
C ALA A 144 12.35 -16.42 12.50
N ASP A 145 12.41 -15.92 13.71
CA ASP A 145 12.18 -16.72 14.93
C ASP A 145 10.72 -17.15 15.05
N GLN A 146 9.80 -16.31 14.57
CA GLN A 146 8.37 -16.59 14.58
C GLN A 146 7.69 -15.97 13.35
N VAL A 147 6.69 -16.68 12.82
CA VAL A 147 5.78 -16.18 11.79
C VAL A 147 4.38 -16.08 12.40
N ILE A 148 3.71 -14.97 12.17
CA ILE A 148 2.38 -14.67 12.71
C ILE A 148 1.43 -14.37 11.55
N GLU A 149 0.29 -15.04 11.56
CA GLU A 149 -0.89 -14.67 10.79
C GLU A 149 -1.85 -13.93 11.72
N CYS A 150 -2.39 -12.81 11.25
CA CYS A 150 -3.26 -11.96 12.07
C CYS A 150 -4.25 -11.16 11.21
N SER A 151 -5.28 -10.60 11.83
CA SER A 151 -6.16 -9.64 11.17
C SER A 151 -5.45 -8.30 10.96
N ALA A 152 -6.00 -7.43 10.10
CA ALA A 152 -5.46 -6.08 9.90
C ALA A 152 -5.41 -5.25 11.20
N LEU A 153 -6.40 -5.41 12.09
CA LEU A 153 -6.42 -4.73 13.39
C LEU A 153 -5.36 -5.28 14.35
N GLN A 154 -5.14 -6.59 14.33
CA GLN A 154 -4.07 -7.22 15.12
C GLN A 154 -2.69 -6.83 14.59
N PHE A 155 -2.54 -6.70 13.26
CA PHE A 155 -1.29 -6.24 12.64
C PHE A 155 -0.85 -4.88 13.18
N SER A 156 -1.78 -3.91 13.26
CA SER A 156 -1.46 -2.59 13.84
C SER A 156 -1.02 -2.70 15.29
N THR A 157 -1.58 -3.63 16.06
CA THR A 157 -1.15 -3.88 17.45
C THR A 157 0.26 -4.48 17.50
N TYR A 158 0.61 -5.41 16.61
CA TYR A 158 1.98 -5.93 16.52
C TYR A 158 2.98 -4.84 16.14
N ILE A 159 2.63 -3.95 15.19
CA ILE A 159 3.48 -2.78 14.86
C ILE A 159 3.68 -1.89 16.08
N LYS A 160 2.61 -1.55 16.80
CA LYS A 160 2.64 -0.66 17.96
C LYS A 160 3.54 -1.19 19.09
N ASN A 161 3.61 -2.51 19.26
CA ASN A 161 4.37 -3.14 20.34
C ASN A 161 5.77 -3.62 19.91
N ALA A 162 6.15 -3.47 18.66
CA ALA A 162 7.49 -3.78 18.18
C ALA A 162 8.50 -2.72 18.65
N GLU A 163 9.72 -3.15 19.01
CA GLU A 163 10.82 -2.21 19.27
C GLU A 163 11.28 -1.55 17.96
N TYR A 164 11.28 -2.31 16.86
CA TYR A 164 11.61 -1.87 15.52
C TYR A 164 10.73 -2.56 14.49
N VAL A 165 10.52 -1.88 13.36
CA VAL A 165 9.81 -2.43 12.21
C VAL A 165 10.70 -2.34 10.97
N PHE A 166 10.86 -3.45 10.28
CA PHE A 166 11.47 -3.53 8.96
C PHE A 166 10.39 -3.79 7.91
N THR A 167 10.32 -2.94 6.90
CA THR A 167 9.38 -3.06 5.77
C THR A 167 10.03 -2.56 4.48
N THR A 168 9.55 -3.05 3.34
CA THR A 168 9.93 -2.61 1.98
C THR A 168 8.72 -2.15 1.22
#